data_8a5837e88c4f59ef1ed6deb926ed091d
#
_entry.id   8a5837e88c4f59ef1ed6deb926ed091d
#
_cell.length_a   1.000
_cell.length_b   1.000
_cell.length_c   1.000
_cell.angle_alpha   90.00
_cell.angle_beta   90.00
_cell.angle_gamma   90.00
#
_symmetry.space_group_name_H-M   'P 1'
#
loop_
_entity.id
_entity.type
_entity.pdbx_description
1 polymer ?
#
loop_
_entity_poly.entity_id
_entity_poly.type
_entity_poly.pdbx_seq_one_letter_code
_entity_poly.pdbx_strand_id
1 'polypeptide(L)'
;MGLNLLFLGVLLLPWVSALLVACFPKSLVSITLSGLFSAAALYFLSSVGADFKIAYTWFQLGGQEINASFWANSSAQLVLGLVAIVSFCVQLFSKSYLKGDPSIGRYYIYLHLFVGAMTLLLLTDSVFLFYGAWELVGACSYLLISFWHQKQAATQAAKKAFLINRLGDIALLFGLIGLGLHFDTWQFSAMQGIAPTLIGVAIIAGGIAKSAQFPLMSWLPDAMEGPTPASALIHAATMVAAGVFVGVRVFDITSPETHLFMGIIGAISFLSGAVFAIFQNDIKKTLAYSTISQLGLMWMGMGSDASLFHLLTHGIFKAGLFLAAGAVIHTVHSQSLNDMGGLRKKAPVAAFAYLIFGAGLMGLPLTGGFFSKENLAGFLYTSGRVELLVVLAIGMVLTSFYISRQFYLIFMGPLKEGSAEKNPAQNIPIRLLIIASLSIWISHHPFEMPENTFLTIYHIPSFWLYITAMTWVIGIAGAYLSRNWIPAGNYQFLPRFWPNLFRLIRWKSRSALIFETQILDRLVNGIASLQVILAHLLAWCDRHLVDGILVGGSSSLSLATGKILSRWQSAKVQSYWAMIIVTFALFLLYAVFTK
;
A
#
# COMPACT_ATOMS: atom_id res chain seq x y z
N MET A 1 25.96 6.70 -19.79
CA MET A 1 25.31 5.59 -20.51
C MET A 1 25.04 4.39 -19.58
N GLY A 2 26.01 3.92 -18.79
CA GLY A 2 25.84 2.75 -17.90
C GLY A 2 24.75 2.92 -16.82
N LEU A 3 24.66 4.08 -16.17
CA LEU A 3 23.67 4.33 -15.09
C LEU A 3 22.22 4.35 -15.63
N ASN A 4 22.01 4.91 -16.84
CA ASN A 4 20.69 4.90 -17.47
C ASN A 4 20.22 3.48 -17.85
N LEU A 5 21.14 2.63 -18.33
CA LEU A 5 20.84 1.22 -18.63
C LEU A 5 20.52 0.45 -17.34
N LEU A 6 21.27 0.69 -16.27
CA LEU A 6 21.00 0.09 -14.96
C LEU A 6 19.65 0.53 -14.41
N PHE A 7 19.31 1.81 -14.50
CA PHE A 7 18.01 2.34 -14.12
C PHE A 7 16.87 1.67 -14.90
N LEU A 8 16.98 1.58 -16.22
CA LEU A 8 16.00 0.90 -17.06
C LEU A 8 15.90 -0.59 -16.70
N GLY A 9 17.03 -1.23 -16.38
CA GLY A 9 17.05 -2.59 -15.86
C GLY A 9 16.23 -2.74 -14.59
N VAL A 10 16.43 -1.88 -13.59
CA VAL A 10 15.67 -1.89 -12.32
C VAL A 10 14.18 -1.66 -12.58
N LEU A 11 13.83 -0.73 -13.47
CA LEU A 11 12.44 -0.41 -13.78
C LEU A 11 11.71 -1.55 -14.51
N LEU A 12 12.38 -2.19 -15.48
CA LEU A 12 11.74 -3.16 -16.38
C LEU A 12 11.85 -4.60 -15.89
N LEU A 13 12.88 -4.94 -15.10
CA LEU A 13 13.14 -6.33 -14.71
C LEU A 13 11.97 -7.01 -14.01
N PRO A 14 11.17 -6.38 -13.12
CA PRO A 14 10.00 -7.03 -12.53
C PRO A 14 8.94 -7.39 -13.58
N TRP A 15 8.71 -6.54 -14.59
CA TRP A 15 7.76 -6.78 -15.67
C TRP A 15 8.19 -7.92 -16.59
N VAL A 16 9.48 -7.92 -16.98
CA VAL A 16 10.08 -9.02 -17.74
C VAL A 16 10.03 -10.31 -16.94
N SER A 17 10.27 -10.23 -15.62
CA SER A 17 10.17 -11.38 -14.72
C SER A 17 8.77 -11.97 -14.69
N ALA A 18 7.73 -11.14 -14.66
CA ALA A 18 6.34 -11.61 -14.72
C ALA A 18 6.07 -12.39 -16.02
N LEU A 19 6.55 -11.90 -17.18
CA LEU A 19 6.43 -12.56 -18.47
C LEU A 19 7.20 -13.88 -18.51
N LEU A 20 8.44 -13.90 -18.03
CA LEU A 20 9.27 -15.12 -17.99
C LEU A 20 8.65 -16.18 -17.08
N VAL A 21 8.10 -15.80 -15.93
CA VAL A 21 7.38 -16.74 -15.04
C VAL A 21 6.08 -17.24 -15.67
N ALA A 22 5.40 -16.43 -16.49
CA ALA A 22 4.23 -16.90 -17.25
C ALA A 22 4.61 -18.00 -18.26
N CYS A 23 5.78 -17.89 -18.90
CA CYS A 23 6.29 -18.93 -19.81
C CYS A 23 6.87 -20.14 -19.04
N PHE A 24 7.52 -19.90 -17.89
CA PHE A 24 8.21 -20.92 -17.11
C PHE A 24 7.76 -20.85 -15.63
N PRO A 25 6.60 -21.41 -15.27
CA PRO A 25 5.96 -21.21 -13.96
C PRO A 25 6.64 -22.04 -12.84
N LYS A 26 7.98 -21.96 -12.75
CA LYS A 26 8.79 -22.63 -11.73
C LYS A 26 9.19 -21.64 -10.64
N SER A 27 9.00 -22.03 -9.38
CA SER A 27 9.36 -21.18 -8.22
C SER A 27 10.84 -20.79 -8.21
N LEU A 28 11.75 -21.66 -8.72
CA LEU A 28 13.17 -21.34 -8.81
C LEU A 28 13.42 -20.18 -9.79
N VAL A 29 12.77 -20.17 -10.95
CA VAL A 29 12.87 -19.07 -11.93
C VAL A 29 12.44 -17.75 -11.28
N SER A 30 11.28 -17.73 -10.62
CA SER A 30 10.79 -16.54 -9.95
C SER A 30 11.75 -16.01 -8.87
N ILE A 31 12.27 -16.90 -8.02
CA ILE A 31 13.22 -16.52 -6.95
C ILE A 31 14.53 -15.98 -7.54
N THR A 32 15.06 -16.61 -8.58
CA THR A 32 16.28 -16.13 -9.24
C THR A 32 16.08 -14.74 -9.85
N LEU A 33 14.96 -14.51 -10.54
CA LEU A 33 14.63 -13.20 -11.13
C LEU A 33 14.41 -12.14 -10.06
N SER A 34 13.76 -12.48 -8.95
CA SER A 34 13.61 -11.58 -7.81
C SER A 34 14.97 -11.25 -7.16
N GLY A 35 15.86 -12.22 -7.05
CA GLY A 35 17.23 -12.01 -6.58
C GLY A 35 18.02 -11.07 -7.51
N LEU A 36 17.89 -11.24 -8.82
CA LEU A 36 18.50 -10.34 -9.81
C LEU A 36 17.94 -8.92 -9.71
N PHE A 37 16.62 -8.76 -9.55
CA PHE A 37 16.02 -7.46 -9.33
C PHE A 37 16.57 -6.80 -8.06
N SER A 38 16.63 -7.55 -6.95
CA SER A 38 17.11 -7.02 -5.67
C SER A 38 18.58 -6.62 -5.76
N ALA A 39 19.42 -7.44 -6.40
CA ALA A 39 20.82 -7.12 -6.62
C ALA A 39 20.99 -5.89 -7.52
N ALA A 40 20.24 -5.80 -8.63
CA ALA A 40 20.27 -4.65 -9.52
C ALA A 40 19.79 -3.36 -8.83
N ALA A 41 18.71 -3.42 -8.04
CA ALA A 41 18.20 -2.30 -7.28
C ALA A 41 19.22 -1.82 -6.24
N LEU A 42 19.81 -2.72 -5.44
CA LEU A 42 20.81 -2.35 -4.44
C LEU A 42 22.09 -1.80 -5.09
N TYR A 43 22.52 -2.36 -6.23
CA TYR A 43 23.65 -1.83 -6.98
C TYR A 43 23.35 -0.45 -7.58
N PHE A 44 22.13 -0.23 -8.09
CA PHE A 44 21.69 1.09 -8.54
C PHE A 44 21.76 2.11 -7.39
N LEU A 45 21.22 1.76 -6.22
CA LEU A 45 21.23 2.62 -5.03
C LEU A 45 22.64 2.96 -4.55
N SER A 46 23.60 2.04 -4.67
CA SER A 46 25.00 2.29 -4.31
C SER A 46 25.76 3.14 -5.34
N SER A 47 25.26 3.19 -6.58
CA SER A 47 25.92 3.85 -7.73
C SER A 47 25.31 5.21 -8.06
N VAL A 48 24.07 5.49 -7.59
CA VAL A 48 23.34 6.73 -7.83
C VAL A 48 23.56 7.72 -6.69
N GLY A 49 23.69 9.00 -7.02
CA GLY A 49 23.70 10.05 -6.01
C GLY A 49 22.33 10.31 -5.41
N ALA A 50 22.22 11.30 -4.54
CA ALA A 50 20.98 11.63 -3.85
C ALA A 50 19.82 12.05 -4.77
N ASP A 51 20.12 12.45 -6.00
CA ASP A 51 19.13 12.96 -6.96
C ASP A 51 19.49 12.49 -8.38
N PHE A 52 18.70 11.55 -8.91
CA PHE A 52 18.85 11.06 -10.29
C PHE A 52 17.57 11.34 -11.06
N LYS A 53 17.69 12.05 -12.19
CA LYS A 53 16.58 12.40 -13.06
C LYS A 53 16.83 11.96 -14.50
N ILE A 54 15.77 11.49 -15.16
CA ILE A 54 15.74 11.16 -16.58
C ILE A 54 14.33 11.42 -17.11
N ALA A 55 14.23 12.01 -18.30
CA ALA A 55 12.96 12.30 -18.92
C ALA A 55 12.98 11.98 -20.41
N TYR A 56 11.85 11.49 -20.91
CA TYR A 56 11.60 11.23 -22.34
C TYR A 56 10.30 11.92 -22.71
N THR A 57 10.26 12.66 -23.81
CA THR A 57 9.01 13.24 -24.33
C THR A 57 8.08 12.12 -24.73
N TRP A 58 6.82 12.15 -24.22
CA TRP A 58 5.85 11.10 -24.45
C TRP A 58 4.78 11.54 -25.46
N PHE A 59 4.04 12.62 -25.12
CA PHE A 59 3.01 13.21 -25.99
C PHE A 59 2.80 14.69 -25.65
N GLN A 60 1.97 15.37 -26.47
CA GLN A 60 1.58 16.76 -26.20
C GLN A 60 0.10 16.84 -25.84
N LEU A 61 -0.23 17.64 -24.84
CA LEU A 61 -1.60 17.88 -24.37
C LEU A 61 -1.82 19.37 -24.17
N GLY A 62 -2.77 19.95 -24.91
CA GLY A 62 -3.10 21.38 -24.79
C GLY A 62 -1.94 22.35 -25.04
N GLY A 63 -0.95 21.96 -25.84
CA GLY A 63 0.26 22.75 -26.10
C GLY A 63 1.41 22.52 -25.12
N GLN A 64 1.20 21.72 -24.08
CA GLN A 64 2.24 21.32 -23.13
C GLN A 64 2.85 19.97 -23.50
N GLU A 65 4.16 19.83 -23.38
CA GLU A 65 4.85 18.54 -23.52
C GLU A 65 4.69 17.70 -22.26
N ILE A 66 4.11 16.52 -22.43
CA ILE A 66 3.99 15.54 -21.37
C ILE A 66 5.17 14.57 -21.45
N ASN A 67 5.98 14.58 -20.40
CA ASN A 67 7.17 13.75 -20.32
C ASN A 67 6.92 12.48 -19.49
N ALA A 68 7.42 11.35 -20.00
CA ALA A 68 7.67 10.17 -19.18
C ALA A 68 8.94 10.43 -18.37
N SER A 69 8.80 11.11 -17.23
CA SER A 69 9.89 11.55 -16.38
C SER A 69 10.02 10.66 -15.14
N PHE A 70 11.26 10.45 -14.72
CA PHE A 70 11.60 9.64 -13.57
C PHE A 70 12.55 10.41 -12.66
N TRP A 71 12.36 10.23 -11.36
CA TRP A 71 13.11 10.91 -10.32
C TRP A 71 13.35 9.97 -9.14
N ALA A 72 14.57 9.48 -9.05
CA ALA A 72 15.04 8.70 -7.92
C ALA A 72 15.66 9.61 -6.86
N ASN A 73 14.83 10.34 -6.11
CA ASN A 73 15.24 11.10 -4.95
C ASN A 73 15.51 10.19 -3.74
N SER A 74 16.10 10.72 -2.69
CA SER A 74 16.45 9.98 -1.47
C SER A 74 15.29 9.18 -0.87
N SER A 75 14.08 9.76 -0.85
CA SER A 75 12.88 9.10 -0.33
C SER A 75 12.49 7.89 -1.19
N ALA A 76 12.51 8.05 -2.52
CA ALA A 76 12.22 6.96 -3.47
C ALA A 76 13.27 5.85 -3.38
N GLN A 77 14.55 6.22 -3.27
CA GLN A 77 15.66 5.29 -3.14
C GLN A 77 15.54 4.42 -1.87
N LEU A 78 15.22 5.04 -0.73
CA LEU A 78 15.06 4.35 0.55
C LEU A 78 13.94 3.30 0.48
N VAL A 79 12.76 3.68 -0.07
CA VAL A 79 11.63 2.76 -0.19
C VAL A 79 11.89 1.70 -1.26
N LEU A 80 12.61 2.01 -2.35
CA LEU A 80 13.03 1.02 -3.36
C LEU A 80 13.93 -0.07 -2.75
N GLY A 81 14.88 0.30 -1.90
CA GLY A 81 15.72 -0.65 -1.16
C GLY A 81 14.89 -1.58 -0.27
N LEU A 82 13.90 -1.02 0.42
CA LEU A 82 12.95 -1.80 1.22
C LEU A 82 12.15 -2.79 0.35
N VAL A 83 11.59 -2.34 -0.78
CA VAL A 83 10.85 -3.19 -1.73
C VAL A 83 11.74 -4.32 -2.24
N ALA A 84 12.99 -4.04 -2.60
CA ALA A 84 13.93 -5.03 -3.10
C ALA A 84 14.20 -6.15 -2.07
N ILE A 85 14.52 -5.79 -0.83
CA ILE A 85 14.83 -6.76 0.23
C ILE A 85 13.59 -7.59 0.59
N VAL A 86 12.45 -6.93 0.83
CA VAL A 86 11.23 -7.60 1.28
C VAL A 86 10.66 -8.50 0.19
N SER A 87 10.63 -8.05 -1.08
CA SER A 87 10.10 -8.85 -2.18
C SER A 87 10.89 -10.15 -2.38
N PHE A 88 12.22 -10.11 -2.28
CA PHE A 88 13.06 -11.30 -2.36
C PHE A 88 12.76 -12.28 -1.21
N CYS A 89 12.71 -11.80 0.04
CA CYS A 89 12.41 -12.64 1.19
C CYS A 89 11.02 -13.26 1.09
N VAL A 90 10.02 -12.50 0.64
CA VAL A 90 8.65 -12.98 0.43
C VAL A 90 8.60 -14.07 -0.65
N GLN A 91 9.26 -13.88 -1.79
CA GLN A 91 9.27 -14.89 -2.86
C GLN A 91 10.00 -16.17 -2.44
N LEU A 92 11.10 -16.05 -1.70
CA LEU A 92 11.83 -17.18 -1.15
C LEU A 92 10.97 -17.98 -0.14
N PHE A 93 10.24 -17.28 0.74
CA PHE A 93 9.32 -17.89 1.70
C PHE A 93 8.15 -18.59 1.01
N SER A 94 7.60 -17.98 -0.04
CA SER A 94 6.43 -18.47 -0.76
C SER A 94 6.65 -19.85 -1.39
N LYS A 95 7.88 -20.21 -1.77
CA LYS A 95 8.22 -21.53 -2.32
C LYS A 95 7.86 -22.68 -1.39
N SER A 96 8.09 -22.51 -0.10
CA SER A 96 7.77 -23.55 0.88
C SER A 96 6.36 -23.39 1.44
N TYR A 97 5.85 -22.16 1.54
CA TYR A 97 4.52 -21.87 2.06
C TYR A 97 3.40 -22.34 1.11
N LEU A 98 3.56 -22.14 -0.20
CA LEU A 98 2.61 -22.57 -1.25
C LEU A 98 3.04 -23.88 -1.92
N LYS A 99 3.88 -24.69 -1.28
CA LYS A 99 4.29 -25.98 -1.83
C LYS A 99 3.08 -26.88 -2.06
N GLY A 100 2.89 -27.31 -3.30
CA GLY A 100 1.75 -28.15 -3.70
C GLY A 100 0.52 -27.40 -4.19
N ASP A 101 0.49 -26.06 -4.12
CA ASP A 101 -0.58 -25.26 -4.73
C ASP A 101 -0.41 -25.24 -6.26
N PRO A 102 -1.42 -25.70 -7.04
CA PRO A 102 -1.33 -25.77 -8.50
C PRO A 102 -1.21 -24.37 -9.15
N SER A 103 -1.64 -23.32 -8.45
CA SER A 103 -1.65 -21.95 -8.95
C SER A 103 -0.41 -21.13 -8.57
N ILE A 104 0.65 -21.76 -8.04
CA ILE A 104 1.86 -21.08 -7.55
C ILE A 104 2.52 -20.21 -8.64
N GLY A 105 2.48 -20.61 -9.91
CA GLY A 105 2.98 -19.83 -11.04
C GLY A 105 2.24 -18.49 -11.18
N ARG A 106 0.89 -18.53 -11.13
CA ARG A 106 0.04 -17.33 -11.14
C ARG A 106 0.33 -16.40 -9.96
N TYR A 107 0.57 -16.95 -8.77
CA TYR A 107 0.96 -16.19 -7.59
C TYR A 107 2.26 -15.39 -7.82
N TYR A 108 3.29 -16.02 -8.38
CA TYR A 108 4.55 -15.35 -8.67
C TYR A 108 4.42 -14.26 -9.74
N ILE A 109 3.59 -14.48 -10.76
CA ILE A 109 3.28 -13.44 -11.77
C ILE A 109 2.71 -12.20 -11.06
N TYR A 110 1.72 -12.39 -10.20
CA TYR A 110 1.09 -11.28 -9.46
C TYR A 110 2.09 -10.56 -8.54
N LEU A 111 3.02 -11.29 -7.89
CA LEU A 111 4.07 -10.68 -7.07
C LEU A 111 5.02 -9.83 -7.92
N HIS A 112 5.48 -10.33 -9.07
CA HIS A 112 6.36 -9.56 -9.95
C HIS A 112 5.68 -8.31 -10.52
N LEU A 113 4.43 -8.42 -10.97
CA LEU A 113 3.64 -7.27 -11.41
C LEU A 113 3.47 -6.23 -10.29
N PHE A 114 3.24 -6.69 -9.07
CA PHE A 114 3.10 -5.81 -7.91
C PHE A 114 4.38 -5.07 -7.56
N VAL A 115 5.53 -5.78 -7.59
CA VAL A 115 6.85 -5.16 -7.40
C VAL A 115 7.15 -4.16 -8.52
N GLY A 116 6.84 -4.51 -9.77
CA GLY A 116 7.01 -3.61 -10.92
C GLY A 116 6.16 -2.34 -10.81
N ALA A 117 4.89 -2.48 -10.45
CA ALA A 117 3.99 -1.35 -10.22
C ALA A 117 4.48 -0.44 -9.10
N MET A 118 4.97 -1.02 -7.99
CA MET A 118 5.53 -0.22 -6.89
C MET A 118 6.85 0.45 -7.29
N THR A 119 7.73 -0.23 -8.01
CA THR A 119 8.98 0.36 -8.53
C THR A 119 8.69 1.54 -9.44
N LEU A 120 7.72 1.41 -10.36
CA LEU A 120 7.28 2.48 -11.24
C LEU A 120 6.73 3.66 -10.43
N LEU A 121 5.87 3.41 -9.43
CA LEU A 121 5.29 4.44 -8.57
C LEU A 121 6.35 5.24 -7.82
N LEU A 122 7.37 4.56 -7.30
CA LEU A 122 8.44 5.20 -6.53
C LEU A 122 9.33 6.08 -7.39
N LEU A 123 9.67 5.61 -8.60
CA LEU A 123 10.67 6.23 -9.46
C LEU A 123 10.10 7.24 -10.44
N THR A 124 8.79 7.29 -10.66
CA THR A 124 8.20 8.26 -11.57
C THR A 124 8.13 9.67 -11.00
N ASP A 125 8.40 10.66 -11.84
CA ASP A 125 8.20 12.08 -11.61
C ASP A 125 6.94 12.61 -12.30
N SER A 126 6.45 11.90 -13.32
CA SER A 126 5.26 12.26 -14.09
C SER A 126 3.98 11.97 -13.31
N VAL A 127 3.10 12.95 -13.19
CA VAL A 127 1.78 12.83 -12.55
C VAL A 127 0.93 11.73 -13.22
N PHE A 128 0.98 11.61 -14.54
CA PHE A 128 0.23 10.60 -15.30
C PHE A 128 0.74 9.18 -15.03
N LEU A 129 2.06 8.98 -15.08
CA LEU A 129 2.67 7.69 -14.78
C LEU A 129 2.48 7.31 -13.30
N PHE A 130 2.53 8.31 -12.41
CA PHE A 130 2.28 8.10 -10.98
C PHE A 130 0.87 7.55 -10.75
N TYR A 131 -0.14 8.18 -11.35
CA TYR A 131 -1.52 7.70 -11.23
C TYR A 131 -1.69 6.31 -11.86
N GLY A 132 -1.13 6.06 -13.03
CA GLY A 132 -1.16 4.75 -13.67
C GLY A 132 -0.51 3.66 -12.80
N ALA A 133 0.67 3.93 -12.23
CA ALA A 133 1.34 3.01 -11.29
C ALA A 133 0.54 2.80 -10.00
N TRP A 134 -0.08 3.86 -9.49
CA TRP A 134 -0.97 3.83 -8.33
C TRP A 134 -2.15 2.88 -8.52
N GLU A 135 -2.78 2.93 -9.69
CA GLU A 135 -3.88 2.03 -10.07
C GLU A 135 -3.41 0.58 -10.23
N LEU A 136 -2.23 0.37 -10.83
CA LEU A 136 -1.65 -0.96 -10.98
C LEU A 136 -1.32 -1.61 -9.63
N VAL A 137 -0.80 -0.83 -8.66
CA VAL A 137 -0.59 -1.29 -7.28
C VAL A 137 -1.93 -1.76 -6.66
N GLY A 138 -3.01 -1.01 -6.88
CA GLY A 138 -4.35 -1.39 -6.43
C GLY A 138 -4.85 -2.69 -7.09
N ALA A 139 -4.72 -2.81 -8.41
CA ALA A 139 -5.13 -3.99 -9.17
C ALA A 139 -4.34 -5.24 -8.77
N CYS A 140 -3.02 -5.13 -8.63
CA CYS A 140 -2.17 -6.25 -8.20
C CYS A 140 -2.51 -6.72 -6.79
N SER A 141 -2.82 -5.80 -5.86
CA SER A 141 -3.25 -6.15 -4.51
C SER A 141 -4.59 -6.89 -4.51
N TYR A 142 -5.55 -6.47 -5.34
CA TYR A 142 -6.81 -7.18 -5.55
C TYR A 142 -6.58 -8.63 -5.98
N LEU A 143 -5.69 -8.85 -6.97
CA LEU A 143 -5.36 -10.19 -7.46
C LEU A 143 -4.69 -11.06 -6.39
N LEU A 144 -3.83 -10.49 -5.55
CA LEU A 144 -3.14 -11.19 -4.47
C LEU A 144 -4.07 -11.52 -3.30
N ILE A 145 -4.99 -10.62 -2.92
CA ILE A 145 -5.99 -10.86 -1.87
C ILE A 145 -6.98 -11.95 -2.33
N SER A 146 -7.43 -11.90 -3.58
CA SER A 146 -8.33 -12.89 -4.18
C SER A 146 -7.61 -14.12 -4.74
N PHE A 147 -6.35 -14.37 -4.38
CA PHE A 147 -5.57 -15.47 -4.95
C PHE A 147 -6.33 -16.81 -4.89
N TRP A 148 -6.92 -17.13 -3.74
CA TRP A 148 -7.83 -18.27 -3.58
C TRP A 148 -9.27 -17.87 -3.90
N HIS A 149 -9.52 -17.41 -5.15
CA HIS A 149 -10.80 -16.87 -5.62
C HIS A 149 -11.99 -17.84 -5.48
N GLN A 150 -11.75 -19.14 -5.31
CA GLN A 150 -12.79 -20.14 -5.01
C GLN A 150 -13.37 -19.94 -3.59
N LYS A 151 -12.64 -19.29 -2.67
CA LYS A 151 -13.14 -18.93 -1.35
C LYS A 151 -13.92 -17.62 -1.45
N GLN A 152 -15.22 -17.67 -1.17
CA GLN A 152 -16.10 -16.50 -1.20
C GLN A 152 -15.58 -15.37 -0.31
N ALA A 153 -15.04 -15.70 0.88
CA ALA A 153 -14.46 -14.73 1.80
C ALA A 153 -13.29 -13.95 1.16
N ALA A 154 -12.38 -14.64 0.45
CA ALA A 154 -11.24 -13.98 -0.22
C ALA A 154 -11.71 -13.07 -1.36
N THR A 155 -12.72 -13.49 -2.13
CA THR A 155 -13.28 -12.68 -3.22
C THR A 155 -14.00 -11.43 -2.70
N GLN A 156 -14.77 -11.56 -1.61
CA GLN A 156 -15.46 -10.43 -0.98
C GLN A 156 -14.46 -9.46 -0.35
N ALA A 157 -13.45 -9.97 0.35
CA ALA A 157 -12.38 -9.15 0.93
C ALA A 157 -11.61 -8.34 -0.14
N ALA A 158 -11.28 -8.98 -1.27
CA ALA A 158 -10.63 -8.30 -2.39
C ALA A 158 -11.52 -7.21 -3.01
N LYS A 159 -12.82 -7.50 -3.23
CA LYS A 159 -13.79 -6.50 -3.72
C LYS A 159 -13.89 -5.33 -2.76
N LYS A 160 -14.03 -5.58 -1.46
CA LYS A 160 -14.08 -4.52 -0.44
C LYS A 160 -12.81 -3.67 -0.47
N ALA A 161 -11.64 -4.30 -0.45
CA ALA A 161 -10.36 -3.60 -0.54
C ALA A 161 -10.26 -2.72 -1.79
N PHE A 162 -10.63 -3.26 -2.95
CA PHE A 162 -10.61 -2.53 -4.22
C PHE A 162 -11.56 -1.33 -4.20
N LEU A 163 -12.81 -1.52 -3.78
CA LEU A 163 -13.83 -0.45 -3.79
C LEU A 163 -13.50 0.68 -2.81
N ILE A 164 -13.04 0.35 -1.59
CA ILE A 164 -12.64 1.38 -0.61
C ILE A 164 -11.45 2.19 -1.14
N ASN A 165 -10.45 1.53 -1.72
CA ASN A 165 -9.32 2.23 -2.31
C ASN A 165 -9.75 3.09 -3.49
N ARG A 166 -10.69 2.62 -4.33
CA ARG A 166 -11.21 3.39 -5.47
C ARG A 166 -11.81 4.73 -5.07
N LEU A 167 -12.43 4.83 -3.88
CA LEU A 167 -12.92 6.12 -3.36
C LEU A 167 -11.79 7.12 -3.16
N GLY A 168 -10.67 6.66 -2.57
CA GLY A 168 -9.49 7.49 -2.41
C GLY A 168 -8.80 7.80 -3.75
N ASP A 169 -8.78 6.83 -4.69
CA ASP A 169 -8.14 6.97 -5.99
C ASP A 169 -8.84 8.03 -6.85
N ILE A 170 -10.18 8.13 -6.77
CA ILE A 170 -10.96 9.20 -7.43
C ILE A 170 -10.58 10.58 -6.88
N ALA A 171 -10.52 10.71 -5.56
CA ALA A 171 -10.10 11.97 -4.95
C ALA A 171 -8.66 12.33 -5.33
N LEU A 172 -7.74 11.35 -5.30
CA LEU A 172 -6.36 11.52 -5.76
C LEU A 172 -6.28 12.02 -7.20
N LEU A 173 -7.06 11.43 -8.11
CA LEU A 173 -7.09 11.85 -9.52
C LEU A 173 -7.44 13.33 -9.66
N PHE A 174 -8.52 13.78 -8.99
CA PHE A 174 -8.90 15.20 -8.99
C PHE A 174 -7.83 16.09 -8.36
N GLY A 175 -7.19 15.63 -7.28
CA GLY A 175 -6.09 16.33 -6.65
C GLY A 175 -4.87 16.46 -7.58
N LEU A 176 -4.49 15.39 -8.27
CA LEU A 176 -3.37 15.37 -9.21
C LEU A 176 -3.63 16.26 -10.44
N ILE A 177 -4.85 16.23 -10.98
CA ILE A 177 -5.25 17.16 -12.06
C ILE A 177 -5.19 18.60 -11.54
N GLY A 178 -5.71 18.84 -10.33
CA GLY A 178 -5.64 20.15 -9.69
C GLY A 178 -4.21 20.67 -9.52
N LEU A 179 -3.24 19.80 -9.13
CA LEU A 179 -1.82 20.19 -9.07
C LEU A 179 -1.28 20.59 -10.44
N GLY A 180 -1.52 19.75 -11.46
CA GLY A 180 -1.05 20.01 -12.82
C GLY A 180 -1.55 21.35 -13.37
N LEU A 181 -2.83 21.66 -13.13
CA LEU A 181 -3.44 22.93 -13.55
C LEU A 181 -2.97 24.12 -12.70
N HIS A 182 -2.73 23.92 -11.39
CA HIS A 182 -2.31 25.00 -10.50
C HIS A 182 -0.85 25.42 -10.73
N PHE A 183 0.04 24.45 -10.94
CA PHE A 183 1.47 24.71 -11.15
C PHE A 183 1.88 24.79 -12.63
N ASP A 184 0.94 24.63 -13.55
CA ASP A 184 1.18 24.58 -15.02
C ASP A 184 2.29 23.58 -15.41
N THR A 185 2.37 22.45 -14.69
CA THR A 185 3.35 21.39 -14.91
C THR A 185 2.83 20.04 -14.46
N TRP A 186 3.24 18.97 -15.17
CA TRP A 186 2.88 17.60 -14.90
C TRP A 186 4.04 16.77 -14.30
N GLN A 187 5.06 17.46 -13.78
CA GLN A 187 6.24 16.86 -13.14
C GLN A 187 6.33 17.34 -11.68
N PHE A 188 6.33 16.40 -10.72
CA PHE A 188 6.42 16.74 -9.29
C PHE A 188 7.66 17.57 -8.96
N SER A 189 8.82 17.23 -9.56
CA SER A 189 10.08 17.92 -9.29
C SER A 189 10.12 19.36 -9.83
N ALA A 190 9.20 19.74 -10.68
CA ALA A 190 9.09 21.10 -11.23
C ALA A 190 8.05 21.96 -10.49
N MET A 191 7.22 21.37 -9.61
CA MET A 191 6.21 22.09 -8.84
C MET A 191 6.87 22.90 -7.72
N GLN A 192 6.60 24.20 -7.66
CA GLN A 192 7.12 25.11 -6.66
C GLN A 192 6.02 26.01 -6.11
N GLY A 193 5.97 26.15 -4.78
CA GLY A 193 4.93 26.92 -4.09
C GLY A 193 3.94 26.02 -3.34
N ILE A 194 2.82 26.59 -2.92
CA ILE A 194 1.84 25.91 -2.08
C ILE A 194 0.52 25.79 -2.83
N ALA A 195 0.04 24.58 -3.02
CA ALA A 195 -1.25 24.30 -3.61
C ALA A 195 -2.40 24.63 -2.64
N PRO A 196 -3.60 24.99 -3.17
CA PRO A 196 -4.81 25.15 -2.35
C PRO A 196 -5.10 23.93 -1.49
N THR A 197 -5.59 24.15 -0.27
CA THR A 197 -5.87 23.12 0.72
C THR A 197 -6.75 21.99 0.19
N LEU A 198 -7.77 22.31 -0.63
CA LEU A 198 -8.67 21.31 -1.21
C LEU A 198 -7.92 20.32 -2.12
N ILE A 199 -6.95 20.80 -2.91
CA ILE A 199 -6.10 19.97 -3.77
C ILE A 199 -5.24 19.04 -2.91
N GLY A 200 -4.59 19.60 -1.88
CA GLY A 200 -3.80 18.82 -0.93
C GLY A 200 -4.61 17.71 -0.25
N VAL A 201 -5.78 18.05 0.31
CA VAL A 201 -6.67 17.10 0.98
C VAL A 201 -7.16 16.02 0.01
N ALA A 202 -7.47 16.36 -1.25
CA ALA A 202 -7.90 15.39 -2.26
C ALA A 202 -6.79 14.36 -2.56
N ILE A 203 -5.53 14.79 -2.68
CA ILE A 203 -4.39 13.88 -2.87
C ILE A 203 -4.21 12.97 -1.64
N ILE A 204 -4.25 13.57 -0.45
CA ILE A 204 -4.06 12.83 0.80
C ILE A 204 -5.19 11.83 1.04
N ALA A 205 -6.40 12.06 0.56
CA ALA A 205 -7.49 11.09 0.63
C ALA A 205 -7.12 9.76 -0.07
N GLY A 206 -6.40 9.80 -1.20
CA GLY A 206 -5.84 8.60 -1.83
C GLY A 206 -4.83 7.89 -0.93
N GLY A 207 -3.91 8.65 -0.32
CA GLY A 207 -2.94 8.13 0.63
C GLY A 207 -3.60 7.48 1.87
N ILE A 208 -4.63 8.13 2.43
CA ILE A 208 -5.44 7.64 3.55
C ILE A 208 -6.10 6.29 3.18
N ALA A 209 -6.68 6.18 2.00
CA ALA A 209 -7.32 4.95 1.55
C ALA A 209 -6.31 3.79 1.42
N LYS A 210 -5.18 3.98 0.70
CA LYS A 210 -4.17 2.94 0.50
C LYS A 210 -3.44 2.55 1.79
N SER A 211 -3.19 3.49 2.69
CA SER A 211 -2.60 3.20 4.00
C SER A 211 -3.62 2.78 5.06
N ALA A 212 -4.88 2.55 4.66
CA ALA A 212 -5.98 2.13 5.53
C ALA A 212 -6.12 2.99 6.78
N GLN A 213 -6.10 4.32 6.62
CA GLN A 213 -6.27 5.25 7.73
C GLN A 213 -7.76 5.54 7.96
N PHE A 214 -8.08 6.05 9.16
CA PHE A 214 -9.43 6.46 9.48
C PHE A 214 -9.95 7.51 8.47
N PRO A 215 -11.19 7.39 7.99
CA PRO A 215 -12.21 6.37 8.29
C PRO A 215 -12.15 5.12 7.38
N LEU A 216 -11.21 5.01 6.44
CA LEU A 216 -11.16 3.99 5.39
C LEU A 216 -10.33 2.74 5.78
N MET A 217 -10.31 2.38 7.07
CA MET A 217 -9.43 1.33 7.61
C MET A 217 -9.96 -0.10 7.45
N SER A 218 -11.27 -0.29 7.22
CA SER A 218 -11.94 -1.58 7.38
C SER A 218 -11.54 -2.66 6.36
N TRP A 219 -10.95 -2.28 5.23
CA TRP A 219 -10.53 -3.24 4.20
C TRP A 219 -9.26 -4.04 4.57
N LEU A 220 -8.35 -3.44 5.37
CA LEU A 220 -7.04 -4.02 5.61
C LEU A 220 -7.08 -5.29 6.47
N PRO A 221 -7.86 -5.37 7.56
CA PRO A 221 -8.05 -6.62 8.31
C PRO A 221 -8.75 -7.72 7.50
N ASP A 222 -9.66 -7.36 6.60
CA ASP A 222 -10.35 -8.32 5.73
C ASP A 222 -9.42 -8.85 4.62
N ALA A 223 -8.46 -8.04 4.16
CA ALA A 223 -7.42 -8.46 3.21
C ALA A 223 -6.56 -9.64 3.69
N MET A 224 -6.67 -10.01 4.98
CA MET A 224 -5.97 -11.16 5.57
C MET A 224 -6.44 -12.52 5.03
N GLU A 225 -7.48 -12.59 4.22
CA GLU A 225 -7.92 -13.79 3.51
C GLU A 225 -6.92 -14.25 2.43
N GLY A 226 -6.05 -13.38 1.96
CA GLY A 226 -4.97 -13.72 1.02
C GLY A 226 -3.83 -14.54 1.65
N PRO A 227 -2.93 -15.10 0.83
CA PRO A 227 -1.76 -15.84 1.32
C PRO A 227 -0.88 -14.99 2.24
N THR A 228 -0.41 -15.55 3.34
CA THR A 228 0.38 -14.80 4.34
C THR A 228 1.62 -14.09 3.77
N PRO A 229 2.42 -14.69 2.85
CA PRO A 229 3.54 -13.96 2.26
C PRO A 229 3.10 -12.81 1.34
N ALA A 230 1.93 -12.88 0.69
CA ALA A 230 1.36 -11.72 -0.01
C ALA A 230 0.99 -10.61 0.99
N SER A 231 0.37 -10.97 2.13
CA SER A 231 0.10 -10.02 3.21
C SER A 231 1.38 -9.37 3.72
N ALA A 232 2.48 -10.12 3.87
CA ALA A 232 3.77 -9.56 4.27
C ALA A 232 4.23 -8.45 3.31
N LEU A 233 4.13 -8.66 1.99
CA LEU A 233 4.54 -7.65 1.00
C LEU A 233 3.60 -6.43 0.99
N ILE A 234 2.27 -6.65 1.01
CA ILE A 234 1.24 -5.60 1.01
C ILE A 234 1.43 -4.65 2.20
N HIS A 235 1.68 -5.22 3.40
CA HIS A 235 1.72 -4.46 4.66
C HIS A 235 3.09 -3.87 5.00
N ALA A 236 4.16 -4.37 4.37
CA ALA A 236 5.52 -3.97 4.71
C ALA A 236 6.09 -2.91 3.77
N ALA A 237 6.01 -3.14 2.46
CA ALA A 237 6.85 -2.40 1.52
C ALA A 237 6.10 -1.87 0.28
N THR A 238 4.81 -2.19 0.10
CA THR A 238 4.13 -1.87 -1.16
C THR A 238 2.86 -1.05 -0.95
N MET A 239 1.68 -1.64 -1.05
CA MET A 239 0.41 -0.90 -1.14
C MET A 239 0.22 0.12 -0.02
N VAL A 240 0.39 -0.29 1.23
CA VAL A 240 0.17 0.62 2.37
C VAL A 240 1.30 1.65 2.51
N ALA A 241 2.52 1.30 2.09
CA ALA A 241 3.66 2.20 2.03
C ALA A 241 3.48 3.28 0.94
N ALA A 242 2.85 2.94 -0.20
CA ALA A 242 2.52 3.90 -1.26
C ALA A 242 1.65 5.05 -0.72
N GLY A 243 0.71 4.76 0.21
CA GLY A 243 -0.10 5.78 0.86
C GLY A 243 0.72 6.79 1.67
N VAL A 244 1.71 6.33 2.44
CA VAL A 244 2.64 7.23 3.16
C VAL A 244 3.55 7.95 2.18
N PHE A 245 4.04 7.26 1.16
CA PHE A 245 4.95 7.82 0.16
C PHE A 245 4.35 9.00 -0.62
N VAL A 246 3.05 8.95 -0.98
CA VAL A 246 2.39 10.09 -1.63
C VAL A 246 2.35 11.31 -0.69
N GLY A 247 2.08 11.08 0.61
CA GLY A 247 2.14 12.16 1.61
C GLY A 247 3.50 12.83 1.67
N VAL A 248 4.59 12.05 1.67
CA VAL A 248 5.96 12.56 1.61
C VAL A 248 6.23 13.30 0.29
N ARG A 249 5.80 12.73 -0.84
CA ARG A 249 6.02 13.30 -2.18
C ARG A 249 5.43 14.69 -2.36
N VAL A 250 4.28 14.96 -1.73
CA VAL A 250 3.54 16.23 -1.91
C VAL A 250 3.63 17.15 -0.68
N PHE A 251 4.36 16.77 0.36
CA PHE A 251 4.38 17.53 1.62
C PHE A 251 4.76 18.98 1.39
N ASP A 252 5.88 19.24 0.73
CA ASP A 252 6.45 20.59 0.56
C ASP A 252 5.61 21.50 -0.33
N ILE A 253 4.71 20.94 -1.13
CA ILE A 253 3.83 21.69 -2.05
C ILE A 253 2.38 21.77 -1.54
N THR A 254 2.10 21.31 -0.32
CA THR A 254 0.76 21.35 0.29
C THR A 254 0.68 22.32 1.46
N SER A 255 -0.54 22.79 1.73
CA SER A 255 -0.80 23.84 2.73
C SER A 255 -0.64 23.34 4.18
N PRO A 256 -0.38 24.23 5.16
CA PRO A 256 -0.33 23.89 6.58
C PRO A 256 -1.60 23.23 7.11
N GLU A 257 -2.79 23.58 6.57
CA GLU A 257 -4.06 22.96 6.94
C GLU A 257 -4.11 21.49 6.48
N THR A 258 -3.53 21.18 5.31
CA THR A 258 -3.36 19.81 4.84
C THR A 258 -2.45 19.02 5.78
N HIS A 259 -1.36 19.62 6.25
CA HIS A 259 -0.45 19.00 7.23
C HIS A 259 -1.14 18.74 8.57
N LEU A 260 -1.96 19.67 9.05
CA LEU A 260 -2.78 19.48 10.26
C LEU A 260 -3.77 18.32 10.07
N PHE A 261 -4.43 18.25 8.91
CA PHE A 261 -5.33 17.15 8.57
C PHE A 261 -4.61 15.80 8.58
N MET A 262 -3.41 15.69 7.97
CA MET A 262 -2.56 14.50 8.03
C MET A 262 -2.27 14.07 9.49
N GLY A 263 -1.86 15.02 10.33
CA GLY A 263 -1.55 14.77 11.74
C GLY A 263 -2.73 14.26 12.55
N ILE A 264 -3.91 14.87 12.37
CA ILE A 264 -5.16 14.47 13.06
C ILE A 264 -5.58 13.06 12.64
N ILE A 265 -5.67 12.79 11.34
CA ILE A 265 -6.02 11.45 10.82
C ILE A 265 -5.01 10.40 11.28
N GLY A 266 -3.72 10.75 11.26
CA GLY A 266 -2.65 9.89 11.75
C GLY A 266 -2.82 9.54 13.23
N ALA A 267 -3.10 10.52 14.10
CA ALA A 267 -3.31 10.33 15.53
C ALA A 267 -4.52 9.43 15.83
N ILE A 268 -5.66 9.68 15.16
CA ILE A 268 -6.86 8.85 15.29
C ILE A 268 -6.59 7.41 14.86
N SER A 269 -5.90 7.22 13.74
CA SER A 269 -5.59 5.91 13.19
C SER A 269 -4.58 5.15 14.05
N PHE A 270 -3.57 5.85 14.59
CA PHE A 270 -2.56 5.28 15.48
C PHE A 270 -3.21 4.67 16.72
N LEU A 271 -4.08 5.43 17.40
CA LEU A 271 -4.75 4.97 18.62
C LEU A 271 -5.81 3.91 18.32
N SER A 272 -6.68 4.15 17.32
CA SER A 272 -7.76 3.20 17.00
C SER A 272 -7.22 1.87 16.50
N GLY A 273 -6.21 1.88 15.63
CA GLY A 273 -5.53 0.66 15.16
C GLY A 273 -4.92 -0.14 16.32
N ALA A 274 -4.24 0.54 17.27
CA ALA A 274 -3.68 -0.12 18.45
C ALA A 274 -4.76 -0.73 19.36
N VAL A 275 -5.86 -0.01 19.59
CA VAL A 275 -7.00 -0.51 20.38
C VAL A 275 -7.64 -1.73 19.70
N PHE A 276 -7.90 -1.68 18.39
CA PHE A 276 -8.47 -2.82 17.67
C PHE A 276 -7.55 -4.04 17.66
N ALA A 277 -6.22 -3.85 17.56
CA ALA A 277 -5.25 -4.93 17.63
C ALA A 277 -5.33 -5.72 18.95
N ILE A 278 -5.61 -5.06 20.08
CA ILE A 278 -5.74 -5.72 21.41
C ILE A 278 -6.87 -6.75 21.41
N PHE A 279 -7.98 -6.44 20.74
CA PHE A 279 -9.19 -7.27 20.82
C PHE A 279 -9.28 -8.37 19.74
N GLN A 280 -8.28 -8.46 18.84
CA GLN A 280 -8.28 -9.50 17.83
C GLN A 280 -7.92 -10.87 18.40
N ASN A 281 -8.58 -11.89 17.85
CA ASN A 281 -8.27 -13.31 18.11
C ASN A 281 -7.55 -13.99 16.93
N ASP A 282 -7.36 -13.29 15.83
CA ASP A 282 -6.67 -13.77 14.65
C ASP A 282 -5.27 -13.17 14.60
N ILE A 283 -4.25 -14.03 14.40
CA ILE A 283 -2.83 -13.64 14.36
C ILE A 283 -2.55 -12.63 13.25
N LYS A 284 -3.15 -12.80 12.07
CA LYS A 284 -2.96 -11.90 10.92
C LYS A 284 -3.71 -10.59 11.10
N LYS A 285 -4.96 -10.63 11.61
CA LYS A 285 -5.76 -9.43 11.84
C LYS A 285 -5.15 -8.54 12.91
N THR A 286 -4.56 -9.12 13.98
CA THR A 286 -3.78 -8.35 14.96
C THR A 286 -2.63 -7.59 14.29
N LEU A 287 -1.87 -8.25 13.39
CA LEU A 287 -0.79 -7.62 12.64
C LEU A 287 -1.30 -6.57 11.65
N ALA A 288 -2.48 -6.75 11.05
CA ALA A 288 -3.11 -5.78 10.17
C ALA A 288 -3.49 -4.48 10.91
N TYR A 289 -4.19 -4.59 12.04
CA TYR A 289 -4.53 -3.42 12.86
C TYR A 289 -3.29 -2.73 13.43
N SER A 290 -2.26 -3.50 13.79
CA SER A 290 -0.98 -2.90 14.18
C SER A 290 -0.27 -2.20 13.03
N THR A 291 -0.51 -2.59 11.76
CA THR A 291 -0.03 -1.85 10.58
C THR A 291 -0.76 -0.53 10.45
N ILE A 292 -2.10 -0.50 10.55
CA ILE A 292 -2.90 0.74 10.57
C ILE A 292 -2.35 1.71 11.62
N SER A 293 -2.10 1.21 12.82
CA SER A 293 -1.53 2.00 13.92
C SER A 293 -0.17 2.61 13.54
N GLN A 294 0.79 1.81 13.09
CA GLN A 294 2.13 2.34 12.81
C GLN A 294 2.16 3.26 11.57
N LEU A 295 1.33 3.02 10.57
CA LEU A 295 1.14 3.96 9.46
C LEU A 295 0.53 5.29 9.96
N GLY A 296 -0.43 5.24 10.90
CA GLY A 296 -0.96 6.43 11.57
C GLY A 296 0.14 7.24 12.26
N LEU A 297 1.09 6.56 12.91
CA LEU A 297 2.26 7.21 13.49
C LEU A 297 3.11 7.92 12.43
N MET A 298 3.29 7.31 11.24
CA MET A 298 4.01 7.96 10.13
C MET A 298 3.26 9.18 9.60
N TRP A 299 1.93 9.12 9.50
CA TRP A 299 1.10 10.27 9.14
C TRP A 299 1.16 11.39 10.17
N MET A 300 1.25 11.07 11.47
CA MET A 300 1.48 12.05 12.54
C MET A 300 2.82 12.79 12.39
N GLY A 301 3.86 12.06 11.99
CA GLY A 301 5.22 12.58 11.82
C GLY A 301 5.52 13.08 10.40
N MET A 302 4.51 13.24 9.54
CA MET A 302 4.72 13.69 8.15
C MET A 302 5.40 15.04 8.10
N GLY A 303 6.32 15.20 7.13
CA GLY A 303 7.21 16.36 7.03
C GLY A 303 8.56 16.17 7.70
N SER A 304 8.87 14.98 8.22
CA SER A 304 10.16 14.63 8.76
C SER A 304 10.74 13.37 8.12
N ASP A 305 12.06 13.32 8.01
CA ASP A 305 12.79 12.11 7.61
C ASP A 305 12.56 10.95 8.59
N ALA A 306 12.18 11.28 9.85
CA ALA A 306 11.82 10.29 10.85
C ALA A 306 10.61 9.43 10.44
N SER A 307 9.65 9.98 9.69
CA SER A 307 8.52 9.23 9.16
C SER A 307 8.97 8.19 8.13
N LEU A 308 9.85 8.55 7.21
CA LEU A 308 10.44 7.64 6.22
C LEU A 308 11.33 6.59 6.89
N PHE A 309 12.12 6.99 7.87
CA PHE A 309 12.95 6.05 8.63
C PHE A 309 12.08 5.04 9.39
N HIS A 310 10.97 5.50 9.97
CA HIS A 310 10.00 4.58 10.57
C HIS A 310 9.35 3.66 9.54
N LEU A 311 9.09 4.14 8.32
CA LEU A 311 8.60 3.30 7.21
C LEU A 311 9.58 2.19 6.85
N LEU A 312 10.90 2.50 6.77
CA LEU A 312 11.95 1.51 6.51
C LEU A 312 12.00 0.43 7.60
N THR A 313 12.11 0.86 8.85
CA THR A 313 12.19 -0.07 10.00
C THR A 313 10.92 -0.89 10.13
N HIS A 314 9.76 -0.23 9.99
CA HIS A 314 8.43 -0.87 10.00
C HIS A 314 8.32 -1.93 8.90
N GLY A 315 8.72 -1.63 7.68
CA GLY A 315 8.65 -2.57 6.58
C GLY A 315 9.42 -3.86 6.89
N ILE A 316 10.62 -3.77 7.45
CA ILE A 316 11.44 -4.93 7.77
C ILE A 316 10.81 -5.75 8.91
N PHE A 317 10.46 -5.14 10.05
CA PHE A 317 9.92 -5.91 11.15
C PHE A 317 8.48 -6.41 10.86
N LYS A 318 7.69 -5.72 10.03
CA LYS A 318 6.36 -6.20 9.61
C LYS A 318 6.46 -7.39 8.67
N ALA A 319 7.31 -7.31 7.65
CA ALA A 319 7.58 -8.47 6.80
C ALA A 319 7.99 -9.68 7.64
N GLY A 320 8.91 -9.49 8.58
CA GLY A 320 9.38 -10.53 9.47
C GLY A 320 8.28 -11.12 10.36
N LEU A 321 7.43 -10.27 10.97
CA LEU A 321 6.28 -10.72 11.79
C LEU A 321 5.27 -11.52 10.97
N PHE A 322 4.93 -11.07 9.76
CA PHE A 322 4.01 -11.80 8.89
C PHE A 322 4.57 -13.13 8.42
N LEU A 323 5.86 -13.19 8.04
CA LEU A 323 6.49 -14.46 7.64
C LEU A 323 6.59 -15.41 8.85
N ALA A 324 6.92 -14.91 10.03
CA ALA A 324 6.92 -15.72 11.25
C ALA A 324 5.51 -16.20 11.62
N ALA A 325 4.48 -15.34 11.49
CA ALA A 325 3.08 -15.72 11.63
C ALA A 325 2.68 -16.80 10.60
N GLY A 326 3.13 -16.69 9.35
CA GLY A 326 2.92 -17.69 8.32
C GLY A 326 3.52 -19.04 8.69
N ALA A 327 4.73 -19.07 9.26
CA ALA A 327 5.36 -20.31 9.74
C ALA A 327 4.58 -20.92 10.90
N VAL A 328 4.05 -20.10 11.84
CA VAL A 328 3.20 -20.55 12.94
C VAL A 328 1.88 -21.13 12.42
N ILE A 329 1.19 -20.42 11.52
CA ILE A 329 -0.06 -20.88 10.91
C ILE A 329 0.14 -22.21 10.19
N HIS A 330 1.25 -22.36 9.48
CA HIS A 330 1.57 -23.61 8.76
C HIS A 330 1.87 -24.77 9.73
N THR A 331 2.33 -24.48 10.94
CA THR A 331 2.57 -25.48 12.00
C THR A 331 1.28 -25.90 12.69
N VAL A 332 0.32 -24.98 12.89
CA VAL A 332 -0.91 -25.22 13.67
C VAL A 332 -2.13 -25.48 12.77
N HIS A 333 -2.05 -25.07 11.50
CA HIS A 333 -3.16 -25.07 10.52
C HIS A 333 -4.38 -24.22 10.95
N SER A 334 -4.16 -23.23 11.83
CA SER A 334 -5.18 -22.28 12.27
C SER A 334 -4.61 -20.87 12.37
N GLN A 335 -5.46 -19.85 12.14
CA GLN A 335 -5.13 -18.44 12.36
C GLN A 335 -5.59 -17.94 13.73
N SER A 336 -6.40 -18.73 14.44
CA SER A 336 -6.94 -18.37 15.74
C SER A 336 -5.88 -18.48 16.84
N LEU A 337 -5.69 -17.42 17.61
CA LEU A 337 -4.80 -17.40 18.77
C LEU A 337 -5.27 -18.40 19.86
N ASN A 338 -6.56 -18.76 19.87
CA ASN A 338 -7.10 -19.76 20.78
C ASN A 338 -6.56 -21.16 20.52
N ASP A 339 -6.16 -21.47 19.29
CA ASP A 339 -5.63 -22.77 18.90
C ASP A 339 -4.11 -22.85 19.07
N MET A 340 -3.47 -21.75 19.44
CA MET A 340 -2.02 -21.61 19.60
C MET A 340 -1.63 -21.69 21.08
N GLY A 341 -0.39 -22.09 21.38
CA GLY A 341 0.20 -22.13 22.73
C GLY A 341 1.45 -22.98 22.77
N GLY A 342 2.45 -22.60 23.56
CA GLY A 342 3.67 -23.37 23.83
C GLY A 342 4.57 -23.64 22.62
N LEU A 343 4.42 -22.91 21.52
CA LEU A 343 5.05 -23.22 20.23
C LEU A 343 6.54 -22.91 20.18
N ARG A 344 7.15 -22.30 21.22
CA ARG A 344 8.57 -21.91 21.20
C ARG A 344 9.52 -23.08 20.92
N LYS A 345 9.17 -24.31 21.35
CA LYS A 345 9.99 -25.50 21.13
C LYS A 345 9.78 -26.11 19.73
N LYS A 346 8.59 -25.96 19.17
CA LYS A 346 8.25 -26.49 17.83
C LYS A 346 8.62 -25.54 16.69
N ALA A 347 8.50 -24.22 16.90
CA ALA A 347 8.85 -23.19 15.93
C ALA A 347 9.86 -22.18 16.54
N PRO A 348 11.09 -22.62 16.90
CA PRO A 348 12.03 -21.75 17.62
C PRO A 348 12.49 -20.54 16.81
N VAL A 349 12.64 -20.66 15.48
CA VAL A 349 13.03 -19.53 14.62
C VAL A 349 11.90 -18.51 14.54
N ALA A 350 10.66 -18.95 14.43
CA ALA A 350 9.50 -18.04 14.44
C ALA A 350 9.36 -17.35 15.82
N ALA A 351 9.59 -18.06 16.92
CA ALA A 351 9.56 -17.49 18.26
C ALA A 351 10.64 -16.42 18.45
N PHE A 352 11.87 -16.70 18.02
CA PHE A 352 12.97 -15.73 18.06
C PHE A 352 12.71 -14.53 17.16
N ALA A 353 12.18 -14.77 15.95
CA ALA A 353 11.78 -13.71 15.02
C ALA A 353 10.71 -12.80 15.62
N TYR A 354 9.66 -13.39 16.22
CA TYR A 354 8.62 -12.61 16.91
C TYR A 354 9.17 -11.77 18.06
N LEU A 355 10.18 -12.28 18.78
CA LEU A 355 10.84 -11.53 19.84
C LEU A 355 11.59 -10.32 19.27
N ILE A 356 12.42 -10.50 18.24
CA ILE A 356 13.24 -9.44 17.64
C ILE A 356 12.35 -8.40 16.92
N PHE A 357 11.45 -8.86 16.06
CA PHE A 357 10.59 -7.95 15.32
C PHE A 357 9.51 -7.30 16.20
N GLY A 358 9.02 -8.03 17.22
CA GLY A 358 8.14 -7.48 18.25
C GLY A 358 8.84 -6.42 19.09
N ALA A 359 10.09 -6.64 19.46
CA ALA A 359 10.93 -5.63 20.12
C ALA A 359 11.08 -4.37 19.26
N GLY A 360 11.33 -4.55 17.95
CA GLY A 360 11.35 -3.44 16.97
C GLY A 360 10.02 -2.71 16.90
N LEU A 361 8.90 -3.43 16.84
CA LEU A 361 7.57 -2.84 16.83
C LEU A 361 7.23 -2.07 18.11
N MET A 362 7.66 -2.56 19.28
CA MET A 362 7.54 -1.85 20.57
C MET A 362 8.46 -0.62 20.64
N GLY A 363 9.56 -0.63 19.89
CA GLY A 363 10.62 0.37 19.99
C GLY A 363 11.53 0.11 21.20
N LEU A 364 11.88 -1.17 21.46
CA LEU A 364 12.85 -1.49 22.53
C LEU A 364 14.27 -1.08 22.11
N PRO A 365 15.16 -0.71 23.05
CA PRO A 365 16.56 -0.38 22.77
C PRO A 365 17.24 -1.48 21.92
N LEU A 366 18.26 -1.13 21.19
CA LEU A 366 18.97 -2.01 20.26
C LEU A 366 18.16 -2.47 19.04
N THR A 367 17.05 -1.80 18.73
CA THR A 367 16.25 -2.08 17.53
C THR A 367 16.10 -0.81 16.67
N GLY A 368 15.99 -0.97 15.34
CA GLY A 368 15.70 0.17 14.45
C GLY A 368 14.39 0.89 14.79
N GLY A 369 13.42 0.16 15.36
CA GLY A 369 12.15 0.73 15.82
C GLY A 369 12.29 1.69 17.00
N PHE A 370 13.28 1.50 17.87
CA PHE A 370 13.62 2.45 18.92
C PHE A 370 14.06 3.78 18.32
N PHE A 371 15.10 3.76 17.50
CA PHE A 371 15.65 4.99 16.91
C PHE A 371 14.62 5.75 16.07
N SER A 372 13.80 5.04 15.30
CA SER A 372 12.79 5.68 14.46
C SER A 372 11.67 6.33 15.28
N LYS A 373 11.23 5.72 16.38
CA LYS A 373 10.20 6.30 17.27
C LYS A 373 10.74 7.46 18.11
N GLU A 374 11.97 7.34 18.63
CA GLU A 374 12.62 8.43 19.34
C GLU A 374 12.83 9.63 18.42
N ASN A 375 13.25 9.40 17.18
CA ASN A 375 13.39 10.46 16.19
C ASN A 375 12.05 11.14 15.84
N LEU A 376 10.97 10.37 15.72
CA LEU A 376 9.60 10.90 15.56
C LEU A 376 9.17 11.73 16.78
N ALA A 377 9.47 11.26 17.99
CA ALA A 377 9.18 11.99 19.22
C ALA A 377 9.96 13.31 19.27
N GLY A 378 11.24 13.30 18.90
CA GLY A 378 12.08 14.49 18.81
C GLY A 378 11.53 15.50 17.80
N PHE A 379 11.09 15.05 16.61
CA PHE A 379 10.44 15.90 15.63
C PHE A 379 9.14 16.53 16.18
N LEU A 380 8.26 15.75 16.81
CA LEU A 380 7.03 16.27 17.40
C LEU A 380 7.30 17.27 18.52
N TYR A 381 8.35 17.05 19.32
CA TYR A 381 8.78 17.97 20.36
C TYR A 381 9.32 19.28 19.78
N THR A 382 10.25 19.21 18.85
CA THR A 382 10.90 20.39 18.25
C THR A 382 9.97 21.22 17.37
N SER A 383 8.94 20.57 16.77
CA SER A 383 7.87 21.25 16.02
C SER A 383 6.75 21.82 16.90
N GLY A 384 6.86 21.74 18.24
CA GLY A 384 5.88 22.27 19.18
C GLY A 384 4.57 21.51 19.27
N ARG A 385 4.48 20.30 18.69
CA ARG A 385 3.27 19.44 18.66
C ARG A 385 3.18 18.55 19.91
N VAL A 386 3.22 19.16 21.10
CA VAL A 386 3.32 18.43 22.38
C VAL A 386 2.12 17.52 22.64
N GLU A 387 0.94 17.89 22.20
CA GLU A 387 -0.27 17.03 22.29
C GLU A 387 -0.12 15.71 21.55
N LEU A 388 0.60 15.69 20.42
CA LEU A 388 0.89 14.47 19.68
C LEU A 388 1.92 13.57 20.38
N LEU A 389 2.78 14.13 21.25
CA LEU A 389 3.66 13.33 22.10
C LEU A 389 2.87 12.50 23.12
N VAL A 390 1.80 13.06 23.68
CA VAL A 390 0.90 12.32 24.57
C VAL A 390 0.23 11.18 23.82
N VAL A 391 -0.26 11.44 22.59
CA VAL A 391 -0.81 10.41 21.71
C VAL A 391 0.23 9.32 21.43
N LEU A 392 1.47 9.70 21.15
CA LEU A 392 2.59 8.78 20.93
C LEU A 392 2.83 7.89 22.15
N ALA A 393 2.93 8.46 23.35
CA ALA A 393 3.13 7.70 24.60
C ALA A 393 2.02 6.67 24.83
N ILE A 394 0.75 7.08 24.71
CA ILE A 394 -0.40 6.19 24.86
C ILE A 394 -0.34 5.05 23.82
N GLY A 395 -0.10 5.38 22.56
CA GLY A 395 -0.01 4.38 21.49
C GLY A 395 1.17 3.42 21.66
N MET A 396 2.30 3.87 22.24
CA MET A 396 3.43 2.99 22.59
C MET A 396 3.07 1.99 23.69
N VAL A 397 2.31 2.38 24.72
CA VAL A 397 1.78 1.45 25.74
C VAL A 397 0.90 0.39 25.08
N LEU A 398 -0.06 0.81 24.26
CA LEU A 398 -0.96 -0.11 23.55
C LEU A 398 -0.20 -1.04 22.60
N THR A 399 0.83 -0.53 21.91
CA THR A 399 1.69 -1.32 21.02
C THR A 399 2.44 -2.40 21.81
N SER A 400 3.06 -2.03 22.92
CA SER A 400 3.78 -2.97 23.79
C SER A 400 2.83 -4.03 24.37
N PHE A 401 1.60 -3.63 24.68
CA PHE A 401 0.58 -4.55 25.19
C PHE A 401 0.17 -5.60 24.15
N TYR A 402 -0.31 -5.19 22.94
CA TYR A 402 -0.88 -6.16 22.01
C TYR A 402 0.17 -7.11 21.44
N ILE A 403 1.39 -6.65 21.18
CA ILE A 403 2.42 -7.54 20.62
C ILE A 403 2.96 -8.53 21.68
N SER A 404 3.12 -8.09 22.93
CA SER A 404 3.49 -8.97 24.03
C SER A 404 2.39 -9.99 24.32
N ARG A 405 1.11 -9.58 24.31
CA ARG A 405 -0.03 -10.49 24.43
C ARG A 405 -0.02 -11.55 23.33
N GLN A 406 0.19 -11.14 22.08
CA GLN A 406 0.26 -12.06 20.94
C GLN A 406 1.42 -13.05 21.11
N PHE A 407 2.60 -12.59 21.55
CA PHE A 407 3.74 -13.45 21.83
C PHE A 407 3.43 -14.49 22.93
N TYR A 408 2.82 -14.06 24.04
CA TYR A 408 2.44 -14.96 25.13
C TYR A 408 1.45 -16.03 24.67
N LEU A 409 0.42 -15.66 23.92
CA LEU A 409 -0.61 -16.59 23.48
C LEU A 409 -0.08 -17.63 22.47
N ILE A 410 0.90 -17.28 21.65
CA ILE A 410 1.46 -18.16 20.62
C ILE A 410 2.55 -19.07 21.19
N PHE A 411 3.53 -18.50 21.89
CA PHE A 411 4.78 -19.18 22.21
C PHE A 411 4.91 -19.68 23.64
N MET A 412 4.11 -19.10 24.54
CA MET A 412 4.16 -19.46 25.95
C MET A 412 2.96 -20.33 26.36
N GLY A 413 2.98 -20.85 27.58
CA GLY A 413 1.94 -21.74 28.11
C GLY A 413 2.08 -23.20 27.63
N PRO A 414 1.05 -24.04 27.86
CA PRO A 414 1.05 -25.43 27.45
C PRO A 414 0.92 -25.57 25.93
N LEU A 415 1.59 -26.58 25.38
CA LEU A 415 1.43 -26.95 23.98
C LEU A 415 0.02 -27.52 23.77
N LYS A 416 -0.73 -26.97 22.82
CA LYS A 416 -2.04 -27.49 22.45
C LYS A 416 -1.91 -28.65 21.47
N GLU A 417 -2.87 -29.59 21.52
CA GLU A 417 -2.92 -30.75 20.62
C GLU A 417 -3.12 -30.29 19.16
N GLY A 418 -2.60 -31.08 18.23
CA GLY A 418 -2.76 -30.83 16.77
C GLY A 418 -1.65 -29.99 16.11
N SER A 419 -0.58 -29.61 16.83
CA SER A 419 0.54 -28.90 16.23
C SER A 419 1.38 -29.81 15.31
N ALA A 420 1.54 -29.42 14.05
CA ALA A 420 2.25 -30.18 13.02
C ALA A 420 3.80 -30.05 13.10
N GLU A 421 4.48 -30.76 12.21
CA GLU A 421 5.95 -30.83 12.12
C GLU A 421 6.63 -29.51 11.69
N LYS A 422 7.93 -29.39 11.97
CA LYS A 422 8.79 -28.27 11.61
C LYS A 422 8.99 -28.20 10.09
N ASN A 423 8.84 -27.02 9.51
CA ASN A 423 9.24 -26.76 8.12
C ASN A 423 10.50 -25.86 8.08
N PRO A 424 11.72 -26.44 7.98
CA PRO A 424 12.97 -25.68 8.05
C PRO A 424 13.19 -24.73 6.87
N ALA A 425 12.57 -24.99 5.71
CA ALA A 425 12.76 -24.17 4.51
C ALA A 425 12.18 -22.73 4.64
N GLN A 426 11.22 -22.52 5.55
CA GLN A 426 10.65 -21.20 5.84
C GLN A 426 11.59 -20.32 6.69
N ASN A 427 12.59 -20.91 7.31
CA ASN A 427 13.45 -20.20 8.27
C ASN A 427 14.47 -19.27 7.61
N ILE A 428 14.90 -19.55 6.36
CA ILE A 428 15.95 -18.77 5.68
C ILE A 428 15.51 -17.31 5.47
N PRO A 429 14.37 -17.01 4.82
CA PRO A 429 13.94 -15.62 4.62
C PRO A 429 13.67 -14.87 5.93
N ILE A 430 13.19 -15.58 6.96
CA ILE A 430 12.99 -15.00 8.29
C ILE A 430 14.34 -14.58 8.89
N ARG A 431 15.39 -15.43 8.79
CA ARG A 431 16.74 -15.11 9.27
C ARG A 431 17.36 -13.94 8.52
N LEU A 432 17.15 -13.85 7.20
CA LEU A 432 17.63 -12.73 6.39
C LEU A 432 17.01 -11.40 6.86
N LEU A 433 15.72 -11.38 7.16
CA LEU A 433 15.06 -10.19 7.71
C LEU A 433 15.51 -9.86 9.15
N ILE A 434 15.84 -10.87 9.98
CA ILE A 434 16.44 -10.63 11.30
C ILE A 434 17.79 -9.91 11.13
N ILE A 435 18.65 -10.40 10.23
CA ILE A 435 19.93 -9.77 9.92
C ILE A 435 19.73 -8.34 9.44
N ALA A 436 18.80 -8.11 8.49
CA ALA A 436 18.47 -6.77 8.00
C ALA A 436 17.97 -5.85 9.12
N SER A 437 17.15 -6.35 10.04
CA SER A 437 16.66 -5.57 11.18
C SER A 437 17.79 -5.18 12.15
N LEU A 438 18.75 -6.07 12.37
CA LEU A 438 19.90 -5.82 13.24
C LEU A 438 20.94 -4.93 12.56
N SER A 439 21.12 -5.03 11.23
CA SER A 439 22.06 -4.19 10.49
C SER A 439 21.66 -2.70 10.50
N ILE A 440 20.36 -2.40 10.54
CA ILE A 440 19.89 -1.01 10.71
C ILE A 440 20.35 -0.43 12.05
N TRP A 441 20.38 -1.23 13.11
CA TRP A 441 20.91 -0.77 14.39
C TRP A 441 22.40 -0.48 14.32
N ILE A 442 23.20 -1.32 13.68
CA ILE A 442 24.66 -1.17 13.55
C ILE A 442 25.02 0.07 12.72
N SER A 443 24.26 0.34 11.65
CA SER A 443 24.49 1.48 10.77
C SER A 443 24.06 2.83 11.36
N HIS A 444 23.29 2.83 12.45
CA HIS A 444 22.76 4.03 13.10
C HIS A 444 23.28 4.20 14.53
N HIS A 445 24.55 3.86 14.75
CA HIS A 445 25.17 4.05 16.07
C HIS A 445 25.21 5.56 16.41
N PRO A 446 24.72 6.00 17.60
CA PRO A 446 24.51 7.41 17.92
C PRO A 446 25.80 8.22 18.08
N PHE A 447 26.98 7.62 17.90
CA PHE A 447 28.25 8.27 18.23
C PHE A 447 29.05 8.80 17.03
N GLU A 448 28.77 8.39 15.80
CA GLU A 448 29.48 8.90 14.61
C GLU A 448 28.60 8.78 13.35
N MET A 449 27.68 9.71 13.17
CA MET A 449 27.02 9.86 11.86
C MET A 449 27.84 10.83 11.01
N PRO A 450 28.24 10.46 9.77
CA PRO A 450 28.81 11.43 8.84
C PRO A 450 27.79 12.56 8.59
N GLU A 451 28.25 13.80 8.49
CA GLU A 451 27.43 15.01 8.27
C GLU A 451 26.49 14.95 7.04
N ASN A 452 26.60 13.91 6.21
CA ASN A 452 25.81 13.68 4.99
C ASN A 452 24.79 12.54 5.09
N THR A 453 24.37 12.12 6.29
CA THR A 453 23.32 11.11 6.43
C THR A 453 21.93 11.70 6.24
N PHE A 454 21.09 10.98 5.49
CA PHE A 454 19.69 11.30 5.13
C PHE A 454 18.73 11.44 6.32
N LEU A 455 19.23 11.43 7.56
CA LEU A 455 18.38 11.39 8.75
C LEU A 455 18.78 12.52 9.69
N THR A 456 17.92 13.53 9.77
CA THR A 456 18.01 14.55 10.82
C THR A 456 17.70 13.89 12.16
N ILE A 457 18.64 13.90 13.09
CA ILE A 457 18.42 13.46 14.48
C ILE A 457 17.84 14.63 15.25
N TYR A 458 16.60 14.47 15.69
CA TYR A 458 15.92 15.47 16.49
C TYR A 458 16.25 15.31 17.97
N HIS A 459 16.62 16.40 18.61
CA HIS A 459 16.87 16.42 20.05
C HIS A 459 15.56 16.22 20.83
N ILE A 460 15.56 15.22 21.72
CA ILE A 460 14.47 14.98 22.64
C ILE A 460 14.96 15.12 24.09
N PRO A 461 14.19 15.74 25.00
CA PRO A 461 14.58 15.82 26.40
C PRO A 461 14.77 14.46 27.04
N SER A 462 15.77 14.33 27.94
CA SER A 462 16.10 13.07 28.61
C SER A 462 14.94 12.45 29.41
N PHE A 463 13.99 13.28 29.90
CA PHE A 463 12.80 12.76 30.60
C PHE A 463 11.91 11.89 29.68
N TRP A 464 11.95 12.10 28.37
CA TRP A 464 11.18 11.29 27.40
C TRP A 464 11.64 9.84 27.38
N LEU A 465 12.94 9.58 27.56
CA LEU A 465 13.46 8.21 27.63
C LEU A 465 12.86 7.46 28.84
N TYR A 466 12.60 8.13 29.96
CA TYR A 466 11.90 7.54 31.09
C TYR A 466 10.43 7.23 30.74
N ILE A 467 9.75 8.14 30.02
CA ILE A 467 8.39 7.89 29.53
C ILE A 467 8.38 6.66 28.61
N THR A 468 9.29 6.60 27.64
CA THR A 468 9.43 5.49 26.72
C THR A 468 9.66 4.16 27.48
N ALA A 469 10.58 4.14 28.45
CA ALA A 469 10.80 2.97 29.30
C ALA A 469 9.55 2.55 30.07
N MET A 470 8.81 3.48 30.64
CA MET A 470 7.55 3.22 31.33
C MET A 470 6.48 2.64 30.39
N THR A 471 6.42 3.08 29.14
CA THR A 471 5.46 2.52 28.16
C THR A 471 5.69 1.03 27.91
N TRP A 472 6.93 0.58 27.84
CA TRP A 472 7.26 -0.84 27.70
C TRP A 472 6.88 -1.63 28.94
N VAL A 473 7.27 -1.15 30.13
CA VAL A 473 6.98 -1.82 31.40
C VAL A 473 5.48 -1.99 31.58
N ILE A 474 4.70 -0.91 31.41
CA ILE A 474 3.25 -0.95 31.56
C ILE A 474 2.61 -1.88 30.52
N GLY A 475 3.01 -1.79 29.26
CA GLY A 475 2.45 -2.61 28.19
C GLY A 475 2.77 -4.09 28.36
N ILE A 476 4.02 -4.46 28.62
CA ILE A 476 4.45 -5.86 28.82
C ILE A 476 3.84 -6.45 30.08
N ALA A 477 3.89 -5.71 31.22
CA ALA A 477 3.29 -6.15 32.46
C ALA A 477 1.77 -6.31 32.35
N GLY A 478 1.09 -5.35 31.70
CA GLY A 478 -0.34 -5.43 31.42
C GLY A 478 -0.70 -6.65 30.58
N ALA A 479 0.07 -6.96 29.55
CA ALA A 479 -0.12 -8.15 28.71
C ALA A 479 0.11 -9.45 29.50
N TYR A 480 1.14 -9.49 30.35
CA TYR A 480 1.43 -10.64 31.20
C TYR A 480 0.33 -10.88 32.24
N LEU A 481 -0.11 -9.86 32.94
CA LEU A 481 -1.17 -9.94 33.97
C LEU A 481 -2.52 -10.30 33.34
N SER A 482 -2.81 -9.80 32.14
CA SER A 482 -4.08 -10.06 31.45
C SER A 482 -4.11 -11.41 30.70
N ARG A 483 -2.99 -12.15 30.62
CA ARG A 483 -2.90 -13.40 29.83
C ARG A 483 -3.92 -14.48 30.24
N ASN A 484 -4.29 -14.51 31.52
CA ASN A 484 -5.29 -15.44 32.07
C ASN A 484 -6.70 -14.86 32.09
N TRP A 485 -6.86 -13.53 31.86
CA TRP A 485 -8.09 -12.78 32.05
C TRP A 485 -8.76 -12.34 30.72
N ILE A 486 -7.98 -12.29 29.68
CA ILE A 486 -8.48 -12.01 28.33
C ILE A 486 -8.27 -13.30 27.51
N PRO A 487 -9.15 -14.32 27.66
CA PRO A 487 -9.17 -15.39 26.69
C PRO A 487 -9.45 -14.78 25.35
N ALA A 488 -8.72 -15.17 24.34
CA ALA A 488 -8.96 -14.72 22.99
C ALA A 488 -10.43 -15.02 22.65
N GLY A 489 -11.24 -14.01 22.45
CA GLY A 489 -12.65 -14.13 22.09
C GLY A 489 -13.70 -14.17 23.21
N ASN A 490 -13.35 -14.28 24.49
CA ASN A 490 -14.34 -14.33 25.58
C ASN A 490 -14.10 -13.20 26.60
N TYR A 491 -14.86 -12.13 26.49
CA TYR A 491 -14.75 -10.89 27.28
C TYR A 491 -15.41 -10.97 28.67
N GLN A 492 -15.70 -12.16 29.20
CA GLN A 492 -16.54 -12.31 30.40
C GLN A 492 -15.80 -12.17 31.75
N PHE A 493 -14.47 -11.96 31.80
CA PHE A 493 -13.69 -12.20 33.02
C PHE A 493 -13.09 -10.97 33.74
N LEU A 494 -13.38 -9.72 33.34
CA LEU A 494 -12.89 -8.51 34.03
C LEU A 494 -13.85 -7.80 35.04
N PRO A 495 -14.87 -8.43 35.58
CA PRO A 495 -15.84 -7.74 36.43
C PRO A 495 -15.41 -7.48 37.87
N ARG A 496 -14.33 -8.12 38.38
CA ARG A 496 -14.09 -8.09 39.83
C ARG A 496 -13.31 -6.89 40.37
N PHE A 497 -12.37 -6.32 39.58
CA PHE A 497 -11.52 -5.25 40.11
C PHE A 497 -11.88 -3.84 39.60
N TRP A 498 -12.41 -3.69 38.37
CA TRP A 498 -12.80 -2.38 37.84
C TRP A 498 -14.03 -2.48 36.93
N PRO A 499 -15.19 -2.76 37.48
CA PRO A 499 -16.40 -3.02 36.68
C PRO A 499 -16.84 -1.84 35.83
N ASN A 500 -16.57 -0.61 36.26
CA ASN A 500 -16.99 0.60 35.54
C ASN A 500 -16.06 0.96 34.37
N LEU A 501 -14.74 0.85 34.56
CA LEU A 501 -13.78 1.07 33.50
C LEU A 501 -13.92 0.00 32.41
N PHE A 502 -14.16 -1.24 32.83
CA PHE A 502 -14.34 -2.35 31.90
C PHE A 502 -15.67 -2.30 31.15
N ARG A 503 -16.76 -1.84 31.80
CA ARG A 503 -18.02 -1.52 31.10
C ARG A 503 -17.80 -0.41 30.09
N LEU A 504 -17.04 0.62 30.41
CA LEU A 504 -16.71 1.72 29.49
C LEU A 504 -15.86 1.24 28.30
N ILE A 505 -14.83 0.41 28.55
CA ILE A 505 -13.97 -0.18 27.50
C ILE A 505 -14.79 -1.14 26.63
N ARG A 506 -15.62 -1.99 27.21
CA ARG A 506 -16.51 -2.91 26.48
C ARG A 506 -17.58 -2.14 25.69
N TRP A 507 -18.14 -1.10 26.27
CA TRP A 507 -19.12 -0.24 25.57
C TRP A 507 -18.45 0.48 24.41
N LYS A 508 -17.28 1.07 24.61
CA LYS A 508 -16.51 1.74 23.53
C LYS A 508 -16.00 0.75 22.48
N SER A 509 -15.53 -0.44 22.85
CA SER A 509 -15.10 -1.43 21.88
C SER A 509 -16.26 -2.01 21.08
N ARG A 510 -17.43 -2.26 21.71
CA ARG A 510 -18.66 -2.60 21.00
C ARG A 510 -19.15 -1.46 20.11
N SER A 511 -19.13 -0.23 20.63
CA SER A 511 -19.53 0.96 19.87
C SER A 511 -18.57 1.19 18.69
N ALA A 512 -17.26 0.98 18.87
CA ALA A 512 -16.29 1.08 17.81
C ALA A 512 -16.47 -0.05 16.76
N LEU A 513 -16.74 -1.26 17.19
CA LEU A 513 -17.04 -2.39 16.27
C LEU A 513 -18.39 -2.17 15.56
N ILE A 514 -19.40 -1.66 16.25
CA ILE A 514 -20.70 -1.29 15.66
C ILE A 514 -20.51 -0.11 14.71
N PHE A 515 -19.71 0.89 15.06
CA PHE A 515 -19.38 2.01 14.18
C PHE A 515 -18.66 1.54 12.92
N GLU A 516 -17.65 0.67 13.05
CA GLU A 516 -16.95 0.08 11.93
C GLU A 516 -17.87 -0.78 11.05
N THR A 517 -18.56 -1.77 11.63
CA THR A 517 -19.32 -2.75 10.85
C THR A 517 -20.71 -2.27 10.42
N GLN A 518 -21.37 -1.42 11.21
CA GLN A 518 -22.72 -0.98 10.91
C GLN A 518 -22.81 0.42 10.32
N ILE A 519 -21.87 1.30 10.59
CA ILE A 519 -21.87 2.66 10.04
C ILE A 519 -20.87 2.78 8.90
N LEU A 520 -19.59 2.53 9.16
CA LEU A 520 -18.55 2.67 8.12
C LEU A 520 -18.73 1.66 6.99
N ASP A 521 -18.93 0.39 7.29
CA ASP A 521 -19.17 -0.62 6.26
C ASP A 521 -20.47 -0.38 5.49
N ARG A 522 -21.54 0.09 6.14
CA ARG A 522 -22.77 0.46 5.42
C ARG A 522 -22.60 1.71 4.55
N LEU A 523 -21.89 2.72 5.03
CA LEU A 523 -21.55 3.91 4.24
C LEU A 523 -20.69 3.53 3.02
N VAL A 524 -19.64 2.75 3.23
CA VAL A 524 -18.77 2.26 2.17
C VAL A 524 -19.53 1.39 1.17
N ASN A 525 -20.36 0.46 1.66
CA ASN A 525 -21.19 -0.38 0.79
C ASN A 525 -22.26 0.44 0.05
N GLY A 526 -22.80 1.49 0.68
CA GLY A 526 -23.71 2.43 0.03
C GLY A 526 -23.05 3.19 -1.11
N ILE A 527 -21.84 3.70 -0.88
CA ILE A 527 -21.06 4.39 -1.92
C ILE A 527 -20.64 3.40 -3.02
N ALA A 528 -20.23 2.19 -2.67
CA ALA A 528 -19.93 1.14 -3.62
C ALA A 528 -21.15 0.77 -4.49
N SER A 529 -22.34 0.69 -3.88
CA SER A 529 -23.60 0.48 -4.62
C SER A 529 -23.91 1.63 -5.57
N LEU A 530 -23.66 2.87 -5.15
CA LEU A 530 -23.81 4.04 -6.01
C LEU A 530 -22.86 3.99 -7.21
N GLN A 531 -21.61 3.60 -7.00
CA GLN A 531 -20.64 3.41 -8.10
C GLN A 531 -21.09 2.35 -9.10
N VAL A 532 -21.66 1.22 -8.62
CA VAL A 532 -22.21 0.18 -9.49
C VAL A 532 -23.40 0.71 -10.29
N ILE A 533 -24.30 1.50 -9.67
CA ILE A 533 -25.41 2.13 -10.37
C ILE A 533 -24.90 3.09 -11.45
N LEU A 534 -23.93 3.95 -11.12
CA LEU A 534 -23.31 4.86 -12.09
C LEU A 534 -22.62 4.11 -13.24
N ALA A 535 -21.91 3.01 -12.93
CA ALA A 535 -21.30 2.16 -13.96
C ALA A 535 -22.34 1.54 -14.90
N HIS A 536 -23.48 1.08 -14.38
CA HIS A 536 -24.59 0.59 -15.22
C HIS A 536 -25.20 1.69 -16.06
N LEU A 537 -25.34 2.89 -15.52
CA LEU A 537 -25.87 4.05 -16.24
C LEU A 537 -24.93 4.47 -17.37
N LEU A 538 -23.63 4.52 -17.11
CA LEU A 538 -22.61 4.80 -18.13
C LEU A 538 -22.59 3.72 -19.21
N ALA A 539 -22.66 2.44 -18.83
CA ALA A 539 -22.73 1.33 -19.79
C ALA A 539 -24.03 1.33 -20.61
N TRP A 540 -25.13 1.85 -20.04
CA TRP A 540 -26.38 2.06 -20.77
C TRP A 540 -26.23 3.22 -21.77
N CYS A 541 -25.66 4.35 -21.36
CA CYS A 541 -25.37 5.49 -22.24
C CYS A 541 -24.44 5.08 -23.39
N ASP A 542 -23.39 4.35 -23.09
CA ASP A 542 -22.43 3.86 -24.09
C ASP A 542 -23.15 3.00 -25.16
N ARG A 543 -23.90 2.01 -24.75
CA ARG A 543 -24.63 1.12 -25.67
C ARG A 543 -25.72 1.81 -26.46
N HIS A 544 -26.47 2.75 -25.87
CA HIS A 544 -27.65 3.35 -26.55
C HIS A 544 -27.32 4.66 -27.22
N LEU A 545 -26.52 5.52 -26.62
CA LEU A 545 -26.18 6.83 -27.18
C LEU A 545 -24.97 6.75 -28.11
N VAL A 546 -23.87 6.15 -27.65
CA VAL A 546 -22.64 6.10 -28.46
C VAL A 546 -22.76 5.03 -29.54
N ASP A 547 -22.92 3.77 -29.18
CA ASP A 547 -22.99 2.67 -30.15
C ASP A 547 -24.28 2.69 -30.95
N GLY A 548 -25.44 2.94 -30.30
CA GLY A 548 -26.73 2.91 -30.95
C GLY A 548 -26.97 4.12 -31.88
N ILE A 549 -26.86 5.33 -31.33
CA ILE A 549 -27.21 6.55 -32.09
C ILE A 549 -26.03 7.06 -32.91
N LEU A 550 -24.86 7.26 -32.29
CA LEU A 550 -23.73 7.87 -33.02
C LEU A 550 -23.09 6.91 -34.03
N VAL A 551 -22.77 5.69 -33.62
CA VAL A 551 -22.11 4.72 -34.50
C VAL A 551 -23.12 4.01 -35.42
N GLY A 552 -24.17 3.43 -34.83
CA GLY A 552 -25.21 2.73 -35.60
C GLY A 552 -26.02 3.67 -36.50
N GLY A 553 -26.36 4.89 -36.01
CA GLY A 553 -27.03 5.91 -36.79
C GLY A 553 -26.21 6.41 -37.96
N SER A 554 -24.93 6.71 -37.76
CA SER A 554 -24.02 7.12 -38.84
C SER A 554 -23.80 6.00 -39.86
N SER A 555 -23.67 4.76 -39.40
CA SER A 555 -23.58 3.59 -40.29
C SER A 555 -24.85 3.40 -41.14
N SER A 556 -26.03 3.50 -40.53
CA SER A 556 -27.32 3.38 -41.23
C SER A 556 -27.54 4.53 -42.23
N LEU A 557 -27.10 5.76 -41.87
CA LEU A 557 -27.13 6.91 -42.75
C LEU A 557 -26.20 6.69 -43.95
N SER A 558 -24.99 6.20 -43.74
CA SER A 558 -24.04 5.86 -44.80
C SER A 558 -24.58 4.76 -45.72
N LEU A 559 -25.23 3.74 -45.18
CA LEU A 559 -25.87 2.69 -45.96
C LEU A 559 -27.09 3.21 -46.76
N ALA A 560 -27.88 4.09 -46.16
CA ALA A 560 -29.01 4.72 -46.85
C ALA A 560 -28.55 5.62 -47.99
N THR A 561 -27.54 6.47 -47.75
CA THR A 561 -26.90 7.30 -48.81
C THR A 561 -26.24 6.44 -49.87
N GLY A 562 -25.58 5.36 -49.53
CA GLY A 562 -25.03 4.38 -50.46
C GLY A 562 -26.10 3.74 -51.33
N LYS A 563 -27.26 3.36 -50.76
CA LYS A 563 -28.42 2.84 -51.53
C LYS A 563 -29.05 3.90 -52.46
N ILE A 564 -29.11 5.14 -52.04
CA ILE A 564 -29.61 6.23 -52.89
C ILE A 564 -28.65 6.46 -54.08
N LEU A 565 -27.34 6.57 -53.77
CA LEU A 565 -26.31 6.72 -54.79
C LEU A 565 -26.26 5.52 -55.76
N SER A 566 -26.42 4.30 -55.28
CA SER A 566 -26.46 3.11 -56.15
C SER A 566 -27.66 3.06 -57.08
N ARG A 567 -28.81 3.68 -56.70
CA ARG A 567 -29.96 3.83 -57.60
C ARG A 567 -29.70 4.80 -58.74
N TRP A 568 -28.77 5.74 -58.58
CA TRP A 568 -28.35 6.67 -59.62
C TRP A 568 -27.31 6.06 -60.56
N GLN A 569 -26.70 4.97 -60.17
CA GLN A 569 -25.79 4.19 -61.02
C GLN A 569 -26.57 3.27 -61.95
N SER A 570 -27.01 3.80 -63.06
CA SER A 570 -27.87 3.09 -64.01
C SER A 570 -27.13 2.06 -64.89
N ALA A 571 -25.82 1.89 -64.74
CA ALA A 571 -24.94 1.09 -65.61
C ALA A 571 -24.99 1.43 -67.13
N LYS A 572 -25.68 2.47 -67.46
CA LYS A 572 -25.76 2.94 -68.85
C LYS A 572 -24.80 4.12 -69.09
N VAL A 573 -23.81 3.93 -69.93
CA VAL A 573 -22.78 4.92 -70.23
C VAL A 573 -23.39 6.28 -70.62
N GLN A 574 -24.53 6.26 -71.30
CA GLN A 574 -25.29 7.47 -71.74
C GLN A 574 -25.74 8.31 -70.51
N SER A 575 -26.14 7.70 -69.40
CA SER A 575 -26.58 8.43 -68.22
C SER A 575 -25.41 9.12 -67.48
N TYR A 576 -24.23 8.52 -67.51
CA TYR A 576 -23.03 9.15 -66.94
C TYR A 576 -22.57 10.34 -67.82
N TRP A 577 -22.60 10.23 -69.17
CA TRP A 577 -22.33 11.33 -70.06
C TRP A 577 -23.32 12.48 -69.85
N ALA A 578 -24.62 12.17 -69.73
CA ALA A 578 -25.64 13.22 -69.49
C ALA A 578 -25.37 13.94 -68.15
N MET A 579 -25.00 13.21 -67.10
CA MET A 579 -24.69 13.79 -65.78
C MET A 579 -23.43 14.68 -65.81
N ILE A 580 -22.37 14.25 -66.50
CA ILE A 580 -21.16 15.03 -66.71
C ILE A 580 -21.47 16.34 -67.48
N ILE A 581 -22.27 16.25 -68.53
CA ILE A 581 -22.66 17.44 -69.34
C ILE A 581 -23.49 18.40 -68.47
N VAL A 582 -24.46 17.92 -67.70
CA VAL A 582 -25.28 18.77 -66.82
C VAL A 582 -24.43 19.40 -65.71
N THR A 583 -23.52 18.66 -65.11
CA THR A 583 -22.62 19.19 -64.05
C THR A 583 -21.69 20.26 -64.64
N PHE A 584 -21.15 20.01 -65.79
CA PHE A 584 -20.30 20.97 -66.50
C PHE A 584 -21.06 22.23 -66.92
N ALA A 585 -22.30 22.10 -67.42
CA ALA A 585 -23.18 23.23 -67.74
C ALA A 585 -23.54 24.05 -66.47
N LEU A 586 -23.82 23.39 -65.33
CA LEU A 586 -24.06 24.09 -64.07
C LEU A 586 -22.80 24.79 -63.55
N PHE A 587 -21.63 24.19 -63.71
CA PHE A 587 -20.35 24.82 -63.38
C PHE A 587 -20.07 26.06 -64.28
N LEU A 588 -20.33 25.98 -65.56
CA LEU A 588 -20.22 27.12 -66.47
C LEU A 588 -21.21 28.26 -66.14
N LEU A 589 -22.46 27.90 -65.83
CA LEU A 589 -23.45 28.83 -65.30
C LEU A 589 -22.98 29.52 -64.02
N TYR A 590 -22.52 28.76 -63.07
CA TYR A 590 -21.95 29.29 -61.81
C TYR A 590 -20.78 30.23 -62.08
N ALA A 591 -19.84 29.84 -62.95
CA ALA A 591 -18.69 30.68 -63.34
C ALA A 591 -19.07 31.98 -64.09
N VAL A 592 -20.20 31.98 -64.82
CA VAL A 592 -20.73 33.17 -65.46
C VAL A 592 -21.44 34.11 -64.49
N PHE A 593 -22.13 33.59 -63.51
CA PHE A 593 -22.85 34.40 -62.52
C PHE A 593 -21.98 34.83 -61.29
N THR A 594 -20.76 34.31 -61.13
CA THR A 594 -19.81 34.72 -60.08
C THR A 594 -18.74 35.70 -60.60
N LYS A 595 -18.81 36.13 -61.86
CA LYS A 595 -18.13 37.32 -62.42
C LYS A 595 -19.12 38.48 -62.50
#